data_d1534c2ccb8e31ee98964ee33d7a3ab4
#
_entry.id   d1534c2ccb8e31ee98964ee33d7a3ab4
#
_cell.length_a   1.000
_cell.length_b   1.000
_cell.length_c   1.000
_cell.angle_alpha   90.00
_cell.angle_beta   90.00
_cell.angle_gamma   90.00
#
_symmetry.space_group_name_H-M   'P 1'
#
loop_
_entity.id
_entity.type
_entity.pdbx_description
1 polymer ?
#
loop_
_entity_poly.entity_id
_entity_poly.type
_entity_poly.pdbx_seq_one_letter_code
_entity_poly.pdbx_strand_id
1 'polypeptide(L)'
;MNDFYISTIDENAGTLASKYGLGIEIADFCTAWNMDERLAETAAQVQKTVCGVSKRVLHGPFSELFPCAIDPKIRAVAKERYQQAVALARNYGASKVIIHGGYNERLYFPCWFVEQSILFWKDFLTEVPEVEIVLENVLEPKTEMLVEILEAVNHPNLKMCLDIGHANAYSSIPLQDWLNTCGPYISHFHIHNNDGTQDAHSPLTEGTIHMRSFLMNAQSTCPNASFTLELMDAESSVQWLVKEKIIEMPELVSKGDTL
;
A
#
# COMPACT_ATOMS: atom_id res chain seq x y z
N MET A 1 19.15 1.78 -1.62
CA MET A 1 18.37 0.54 -1.39
C MET A 1 16.93 0.97 -1.13
N ASN A 2 15.95 0.26 -1.66
CA ASN A 2 14.54 0.58 -1.44
C ASN A 2 14.15 0.29 0.01
N ASP A 3 13.19 1.06 0.54
CA ASP A 3 12.64 0.81 1.87
C ASP A 3 11.62 -0.32 1.84
N PHE A 4 11.72 -1.23 2.82
CA PHE A 4 10.76 -2.31 3.02
C PHE A 4 9.99 -2.11 4.33
N TYR A 5 8.72 -2.48 4.31
CA TYR A 5 7.76 -2.34 5.41
C TYR A 5 7.08 -3.67 5.66
N ILE A 6 6.53 -3.83 6.86
CA ILE A 6 5.63 -4.93 7.22
C ILE A 6 4.29 -4.33 7.58
N SER A 7 3.20 -4.88 7.01
CA SER A 7 1.84 -4.49 7.36
C SER A 7 1.48 -4.96 8.77
N THR A 8 0.75 -4.15 9.52
CA THR A 8 0.22 -4.52 10.85
C THR A 8 -0.89 -5.55 10.83
N ILE A 9 -1.23 -6.11 9.66
CA ILE A 9 -2.03 -7.34 9.59
C ILE A 9 -1.27 -8.53 10.21
N ASP A 10 0.06 -8.50 10.23
CA ASP A 10 0.90 -9.40 11.04
C ASP A 10 0.99 -8.88 12.48
N GLU A 11 0.51 -9.66 13.44
CA GLU A 11 0.56 -9.31 14.86
C GLU A 11 1.98 -9.09 15.38
N ASN A 12 3.00 -9.64 14.70
CA ASN A 12 4.41 -9.51 15.04
C ASN A 12 5.12 -8.38 14.28
N ALA A 13 4.40 -7.58 13.48
CA ALA A 13 4.98 -6.54 12.62
C ALA A 13 6.00 -5.64 13.33
N GLY A 14 5.68 -5.15 14.54
CA GLY A 14 6.58 -4.30 15.32
C GLY A 14 7.87 -4.99 15.73
N THR A 15 7.80 -6.26 16.12
CA THR A 15 8.95 -7.10 16.49
C THR A 15 9.84 -7.37 15.28
N LEU A 16 9.23 -7.75 14.17
CA LEU A 16 9.93 -8.03 12.92
C LEU A 16 10.58 -6.77 12.34
N ALA A 17 9.83 -5.65 12.30
CA ALA A 17 10.36 -4.37 11.84
C ALA A 17 11.59 -3.94 12.65
N SER A 18 11.53 -4.04 13.97
CA SER A 18 12.67 -3.71 14.85
C SER A 18 13.86 -4.66 14.64
N LYS A 19 13.60 -5.97 14.51
CA LYS A 19 14.64 -7.00 14.33
C LYS A 19 15.39 -6.86 13.00
N TYR A 20 14.68 -6.52 11.94
CA TYR A 20 15.22 -6.49 10.58
C TYR A 20 15.46 -5.07 10.03
N GLY A 21 15.21 -4.01 10.83
CA GLY A 21 15.41 -2.62 10.40
C GLY A 21 14.43 -2.15 9.34
N LEU A 22 13.21 -2.71 9.33
CA LEU A 22 12.17 -2.42 8.37
C LEU A 22 11.23 -1.31 8.88
N GLY A 23 10.42 -0.76 7.98
CA GLY A 23 9.31 0.12 8.33
C GLY A 23 8.05 -0.64 8.71
N ILE A 24 7.01 0.10 9.09
CA ILE A 24 5.67 -0.42 9.37
C ILE A 24 4.65 0.26 8.45
N GLU A 25 3.79 -0.54 7.84
CA GLU A 25 2.55 -0.07 7.27
C GLU A 25 1.41 -0.28 8.28
N ILE A 26 0.79 0.83 8.70
CA ILE A 26 -0.30 0.83 9.66
C ILE A 26 -1.59 0.52 8.91
N ALA A 27 -2.11 -0.69 9.05
CA ALA A 27 -3.37 -1.16 8.44
C ALA A 27 -4.53 -1.22 9.44
N ASP A 28 -4.29 -0.93 10.73
CA ASP A 28 -5.31 -0.98 11.78
C ASP A 28 -6.48 -0.04 11.53
N PHE A 29 -6.28 1.05 10.77
CA PHE A 29 -7.30 2.05 10.45
C PHE A 29 -7.99 1.82 9.10
N CYS A 30 -7.86 0.64 8.50
CA CYS A 30 -8.47 0.33 7.19
C CYS A 30 -10.00 0.18 7.23
N THR A 31 -10.63 0.27 8.40
CA THR A 31 -12.09 0.26 8.55
C THR A 31 -12.58 1.51 9.30
N ALA A 32 -13.73 2.04 8.88
CA ALA A 32 -14.37 3.17 9.56
C ALA A 32 -14.67 2.88 11.04
N TRP A 33 -15.00 1.65 11.37
CA TRP A 33 -15.28 1.24 12.75
C TRP A 33 -14.06 1.43 13.67
N ASN A 34 -12.86 1.06 13.22
CA ASN A 34 -11.62 1.28 13.96
C ASN A 34 -11.22 2.75 14.05
N MET A 35 -11.68 3.57 13.10
CA MET A 35 -11.44 5.01 13.08
C MET A 35 -12.40 5.81 13.97
N ASP A 36 -13.55 5.25 14.32
CA ASP A 36 -14.59 5.91 15.13
C ASP A 36 -14.81 5.19 16.47
N GLU A 37 -15.57 4.11 16.48
CA GLU A 37 -16.03 3.45 17.71
C GLU A 37 -14.89 2.84 18.52
N ARG A 38 -13.87 2.32 17.87
CA ARG A 38 -12.70 1.70 18.51
C ARG A 38 -11.43 2.54 18.44
N LEU A 39 -11.53 3.82 18.09
CA LEU A 39 -10.36 4.66 17.84
C LEU A 39 -9.35 4.67 19.00
N ALA A 40 -9.81 4.78 20.23
CA ALA A 40 -8.93 4.82 21.40
C ALA A 40 -8.15 3.50 21.60
N GLU A 41 -8.82 2.37 21.41
CA GLU A 41 -8.23 1.03 21.51
C GLU A 41 -7.24 0.79 20.37
N THR A 42 -7.67 1.07 19.15
CA THR A 42 -6.85 0.95 17.95
C THR A 42 -5.60 1.82 18.04
N ALA A 43 -5.75 3.08 18.43
CA ALA A 43 -4.63 4.00 18.60
C ALA A 43 -3.62 3.51 19.67
N ALA A 44 -4.11 2.96 20.77
CA ALA A 44 -3.24 2.41 21.82
C ALA A 44 -2.46 1.17 21.32
N GLN A 45 -3.08 0.33 20.49
CA GLN A 45 -2.42 -0.82 19.89
C GLN A 45 -1.37 -0.37 18.86
N VAL A 46 -1.74 0.50 17.92
CA VAL A 46 -0.81 1.04 16.92
C VAL A 46 0.40 1.70 17.58
N GLN A 47 0.18 2.50 18.65
CA GLN A 47 1.28 3.15 19.35
C GLN A 47 2.31 2.15 19.92
N LYS A 48 1.88 0.98 20.36
CA LYS A 48 2.78 -0.09 20.83
C LYS A 48 3.54 -0.69 19.65
N THR A 49 2.82 -1.01 18.55
CA THR A 49 3.38 -1.66 17.37
C THR A 49 4.44 -0.79 16.68
N VAL A 50 4.19 0.52 16.55
CA VAL A 50 5.13 1.44 15.89
C VAL A 50 6.24 1.97 16.80
N CYS A 51 6.27 1.57 18.07
CA CYS A 51 7.27 2.05 19.03
C CYS A 51 8.69 1.71 18.57
N GLY A 52 9.54 2.74 18.46
CA GLY A 52 10.93 2.56 18.02
C GLY A 52 11.11 2.40 16.50
N VAL A 53 10.05 2.34 15.71
CA VAL A 53 10.12 2.28 14.26
C VAL A 53 9.87 3.65 13.67
N SER A 54 10.85 4.20 12.92
CA SER A 54 10.79 5.56 12.38
C SER A 54 10.13 5.65 10.99
N LYS A 55 10.26 4.59 10.17
CA LYS A 55 9.68 4.54 8.82
C LYS A 55 8.26 4.03 8.89
N ARG A 56 7.29 4.83 8.46
CA ARG A 56 5.87 4.47 8.53
C ARG A 56 5.15 4.91 7.28
N VAL A 57 4.23 4.09 6.83
CA VAL A 57 3.17 4.39 5.87
C VAL A 57 1.83 3.97 6.47
N LEU A 58 0.72 4.38 5.90
CA LEU A 58 -0.60 4.07 6.44
C LEU A 58 -1.50 3.53 5.33
N HIS A 59 -2.14 2.40 5.56
CA HIS A 59 -3.21 1.91 4.71
C HIS A 59 -4.52 2.61 5.10
N GLY A 60 -5.11 3.32 4.15
CA GLY A 60 -6.38 4.02 4.35
C GLY A 60 -7.58 3.07 4.41
N PRO A 61 -8.74 3.56 4.85
CA PRO A 61 -9.96 2.78 4.86
C PRO A 61 -10.44 2.51 3.42
N PHE A 62 -10.94 1.30 3.18
CA PHE A 62 -11.37 0.89 1.85
C PHE A 62 -12.78 0.29 1.80
N SER A 63 -13.25 -0.32 2.88
CA SER A 63 -14.56 -1.00 2.88
C SER A 63 -15.67 0.00 2.58
N GLU A 64 -16.45 -0.28 1.50
CA GLU A 64 -17.61 0.50 1.08
C GLU A 64 -17.31 1.95 0.65
N LEU A 65 -16.03 2.30 0.45
CA LEU A 65 -15.59 3.63 0.05
C LEU A 65 -15.21 3.68 -1.42
N PHE A 66 -16.00 4.42 -2.20
CA PHE A 66 -15.85 4.49 -3.65
C PHE A 66 -15.73 5.95 -4.10
N PRO A 67 -14.53 6.43 -4.46
CA PRO A 67 -14.33 7.77 -5.04
C PRO A 67 -15.19 8.02 -6.28
N CYS A 68 -15.50 6.96 -7.04
CA CYS A 68 -16.30 7.01 -8.26
C CYS A 68 -17.80 6.73 -8.05
N ALA A 69 -18.29 6.61 -6.81
CA ALA A 69 -19.68 6.26 -6.52
C ALA A 69 -20.66 7.16 -7.30
N ILE A 70 -21.77 6.58 -7.78
CA ILE A 70 -22.81 7.33 -8.51
C ILE A 70 -23.49 8.33 -7.58
N ASP A 71 -23.78 7.92 -6.34
CA ASP A 71 -24.35 8.80 -5.34
C ASP A 71 -23.29 9.78 -4.79
N PRO A 72 -23.52 11.11 -4.92
CA PRO A 72 -22.59 12.11 -4.41
C PRO A 72 -22.41 12.06 -2.88
N LYS A 73 -23.39 11.55 -2.14
CA LYS A 73 -23.26 11.39 -0.68
C LYS A 73 -22.24 10.31 -0.33
N ILE A 74 -22.19 9.20 -1.08
CA ILE A 74 -21.19 8.17 -0.89
C ILE A 74 -19.80 8.72 -1.21
N ARG A 75 -19.64 9.50 -2.28
CA ARG A 75 -18.37 10.19 -2.56
C ARG A 75 -17.96 11.16 -1.45
N ALA A 76 -18.92 11.87 -0.86
CA ALA A 76 -18.63 12.76 0.27
C ALA A 76 -18.16 12.00 1.50
N VAL A 77 -18.78 10.85 1.81
CA VAL A 77 -18.31 9.95 2.90
C VAL A 77 -16.90 9.44 2.60
N ALA A 78 -16.62 8.98 1.38
CA ALA A 78 -15.29 8.53 1.01
C ALA A 78 -14.24 9.65 1.20
N LYS A 79 -14.57 10.90 0.78
CA LYS A 79 -13.70 12.06 0.98
C LYS A 79 -13.41 12.31 2.47
N GLU A 80 -14.44 12.32 3.31
CA GLU A 80 -14.31 12.51 4.76
C GLU A 80 -13.42 11.43 5.40
N ARG A 81 -13.61 10.17 5.04
CA ARG A 81 -12.81 9.05 5.56
C ARG A 81 -11.34 9.13 5.12
N TYR A 82 -11.08 9.52 3.90
CA TYR A 82 -9.70 9.69 3.44
C TYR A 82 -9.02 10.91 4.09
N GLN A 83 -9.75 12.00 4.36
CA GLN A 83 -9.23 13.12 5.16
C GLN A 83 -8.88 12.69 6.59
N GLN A 84 -9.72 11.85 7.20
CA GLN A 84 -9.46 11.26 8.52
C GLN A 84 -8.20 10.37 8.49
N ALA A 85 -8.02 9.54 7.45
CA ALA A 85 -6.81 8.74 7.26
C ALA A 85 -5.55 9.60 7.09
N VAL A 86 -5.63 10.70 6.34
CA VAL A 86 -4.53 11.66 6.20
C VAL A 86 -4.18 12.31 7.55
N ALA A 87 -5.18 12.65 8.36
CA ALA A 87 -4.94 13.18 9.71
C ALA A 87 -4.24 12.14 10.61
N LEU A 88 -4.64 10.88 10.53
CA LEU A 88 -3.96 9.78 11.23
C LEU A 88 -2.53 9.58 10.73
N ALA A 89 -2.31 9.61 9.41
CA ALA A 89 -0.96 9.52 8.84
C ALA A 89 -0.04 10.63 9.40
N ARG A 90 -0.51 11.87 9.47
CA ARG A 90 0.24 12.97 10.10
C ARG A 90 0.55 12.70 11.56
N ASN A 91 -0.41 12.23 12.33
CA ASN A 91 -0.25 11.93 13.77
C ASN A 91 0.80 10.84 14.02
N TYR A 92 0.88 9.85 13.13
CA TYR A 92 1.86 8.76 13.23
C TYR A 92 3.16 9.02 12.46
N GLY A 93 3.29 10.15 11.77
CA GLY A 93 4.45 10.48 10.96
C GLY A 93 4.60 9.54 9.76
N ALA A 94 3.50 9.03 9.22
CA ALA A 94 3.49 8.23 8.00
C ALA A 94 3.72 9.12 6.78
N SER A 95 4.57 8.69 5.86
CA SER A 95 4.95 9.46 4.67
C SER A 95 3.96 9.32 3.52
N LYS A 96 3.18 8.24 3.51
CA LYS A 96 2.22 7.90 2.46
C LYS A 96 0.92 7.40 3.06
N VAL A 97 -0.19 7.57 2.30
CA VAL A 97 -1.46 6.90 2.56
C VAL A 97 -1.84 6.09 1.34
N ILE A 98 -1.92 4.77 1.50
CA ILE A 98 -2.34 3.84 0.46
C ILE A 98 -3.88 3.82 0.46
N ILE A 99 -4.49 3.94 -0.71
CA ILE A 99 -5.95 3.95 -0.87
C ILE A 99 -6.33 3.12 -2.09
N HIS A 100 -7.27 2.21 -1.93
CA HIS A 100 -7.81 1.43 -3.04
C HIS A 100 -8.41 2.33 -4.13
N GLY A 101 -8.14 2.03 -5.40
CA GLY A 101 -8.73 2.76 -6.54
C GLY A 101 -10.26 2.70 -6.55
N GLY A 102 -10.83 1.60 -6.10
CA GLY A 102 -12.27 1.42 -5.93
C GLY A 102 -13.02 1.03 -7.21
N TYR A 103 -12.32 0.50 -8.22
CA TYR A 103 -12.98 -0.08 -9.39
C TYR A 103 -13.71 -1.37 -9.05
N ASN A 104 -14.92 -1.50 -9.60
CA ASN A 104 -15.67 -2.76 -9.58
C ASN A 104 -16.47 -2.87 -10.89
N GLU A 105 -16.13 -3.82 -11.72
CA GLU A 105 -16.74 -4.03 -13.05
C GLU A 105 -18.25 -4.31 -13.02
N ARG A 106 -18.76 -4.81 -11.87
CA ARG A 106 -20.20 -5.07 -11.69
C ARG A 106 -21.00 -3.83 -11.31
N LEU A 107 -20.31 -2.75 -10.89
CA LEU A 107 -20.96 -1.52 -10.44
C LEU A 107 -20.72 -0.35 -11.39
N TYR A 108 -19.55 -0.31 -12.05
CA TYR A 108 -19.13 0.86 -12.82
C TYR A 108 -18.65 0.51 -14.22
N PHE A 109 -19.06 1.30 -15.20
CA PHE A 109 -18.41 1.30 -16.50
C PHE A 109 -17.01 1.93 -16.37
N PRO A 110 -16.00 1.44 -17.12
CA PRO A 110 -14.65 1.98 -17.06
C PRO A 110 -14.55 3.50 -17.24
N CYS A 111 -15.27 4.07 -18.22
CA CYS A 111 -15.28 5.52 -18.46
C CYS A 111 -15.83 6.31 -17.27
N TRP A 112 -16.92 5.81 -16.64
CA TRP A 112 -17.47 6.42 -15.42
C TRP A 112 -16.49 6.41 -14.27
N PHE A 113 -15.85 5.26 -14.04
CA PHE A 113 -14.83 5.12 -12.99
C PHE A 113 -13.71 6.13 -13.18
N VAL A 114 -13.15 6.23 -14.38
CA VAL A 114 -12.07 7.17 -14.70
C VAL A 114 -12.50 8.61 -14.51
N GLU A 115 -13.60 9.02 -15.13
CA GLU A 115 -14.11 10.41 -15.06
C GLU A 115 -14.37 10.86 -13.62
N GLN A 116 -15.07 10.04 -12.83
CA GLN A 116 -15.42 10.39 -11.46
C GLN A 116 -14.19 10.36 -10.52
N SER A 117 -13.28 9.41 -10.72
CA SER A 117 -12.02 9.37 -9.97
C SER A 117 -11.16 10.59 -10.25
N ILE A 118 -11.04 11.03 -11.50
CA ILE A 118 -10.32 12.26 -11.84
C ILE A 118 -10.89 13.48 -11.12
N LEU A 119 -12.21 13.63 -11.15
CA LEU A 119 -12.89 14.75 -10.47
C LEU A 119 -12.67 14.70 -8.95
N PHE A 120 -12.82 13.51 -8.36
CA PHE A 120 -12.64 13.29 -6.93
C PHE A 120 -11.20 13.61 -6.48
N TRP A 121 -10.20 13.05 -7.16
CA TRP A 121 -8.81 13.24 -6.74
C TRP A 121 -8.29 14.65 -6.98
N LYS A 122 -8.74 15.34 -8.04
CA LYS A 122 -8.45 16.76 -8.24
C LYS A 122 -8.97 17.61 -7.10
N ASP A 123 -10.20 17.38 -6.67
CA ASP A 123 -10.82 18.11 -5.55
C ASP A 123 -10.14 17.75 -4.21
N PHE A 124 -9.95 16.45 -3.93
CA PHE A 124 -9.34 15.99 -2.69
C PHE A 124 -7.94 16.55 -2.45
N LEU A 125 -7.09 16.55 -3.48
CA LEU A 125 -5.69 16.98 -3.36
C LEU A 125 -5.51 18.50 -3.19
N THR A 126 -6.55 19.30 -3.44
CA THR A 126 -6.53 20.74 -3.09
C THR A 126 -6.53 20.97 -1.58
N GLU A 127 -7.04 20.01 -0.81
CA GLU A 127 -7.21 20.12 0.65
C GLU A 127 -6.12 19.39 1.44
N VAL A 128 -5.39 18.46 0.81
CA VAL A 128 -4.39 17.61 1.49
C VAL A 128 -3.06 17.54 0.72
N PRO A 129 -2.41 18.67 0.44
CA PRO A 129 -1.25 18.71 -0.46
C PRO A 129 0.04 18.10 0.14
N GLU A 130 0.08 17.76 1.42
CA GLU A 130 1.32 17.48 2.16
C GLU A 130 1.68 16.00 2.28
N VAL A 131 0.69 15.10 2.07
CA VAL A 131 0.87 13.65 2.20
C VAL A 131 0.78 13.03 0.82
N GLU A 132 1.68 12.11 0.52
CA GLU A 132 1.59 11.34 -0.72
C GLU A 132 0.44 10.35 -0.64
N ILE A 133 -0.52 10.47 -1.57
CA ILE A 133 -1.61 9.53 -1.76
C ILE A 133 -1.20 8.53 -2.83
N VAL A 134 -1.35 7.25 -2.52
CA VAL A 134 -0.90 6.17 -3.38
C VAL A 134 -2.08 5.30 -3.74
N LEU A 135 -2.54 5.38 -5.00
CA LEU A 135 -3.69 4.61 -5.48
C LEU A 135 -3.29 3.17 -5.76
N GLU A 136 -3.98 2.26 -5.11
CA GLU A 136 -3.75 0.83 -5.23
C GLU A 136 -4.69 0.19 -6.25
N ASN A 137 -4.13 -0.68 -7.12
CA ASN A 137 -4.93 -1.55 -7.97
C ASN A 137 -5.53 -2.70 -7.15
N VAL A 138 -6.81 -2.98 -7.36
CA VAL A 138 -7.52 -4.09 -6.69
C VAL A 138 -8.16 -5.02 -7.74
N LEU A 139 -9.19 -4.54 -8.44
CA LEU A 139 -9.97 -5.33 -9.40
C LEU A 139 -9.81 -4.82 -10.84
N GLU A 140 -8.91 -3.90 -11.08
CA GLU A 140 -8.65 -3.39 -12.42
C GLU A 140 -8.04 -4.49 -13.31
N PRO A 141 -8.70 -4.85 -14.42
CA PRO A 141 -8.21 -5.94 -15.28
C PRO A 141 -6.97 -5.55 -16.09
N LYS A 142 -6.68 -4.26 -16.19
CA LYS A 142 -5.58 -3.66 -16.96
C LYS A 142 -5.16 -2.31 -16.39
N THR A 143 -4.04 -1.81 -16.89
CA THR A 143 -3.38 -0.57 -16.40
C THR A 143 -4.07 0.73 -16.83
N GLU A 144 -4.79 0.73 -17.97
CA GLU A 144 -5.20 1.94 -18.68
C GLU A 144 -6.01 2.90 -17.81
N MET A 145 -6.93 2.39 -17.00
CA MET A 145 -7.80 3.23 -16.17
C MET A 145 -7.02 4.00 -15.10
N LEU A 146 -6.10 3.33 -14.41
CA LEU A 146 -5.29 3.97 -13.36
C LEU A 146 -4.29 4.94 -13.96
N VAL A 147 -3.66 4.59 -15.08
CA VAL A 147 -2.75 5.49 -15.80
C VAL A 147 -3.49 6.75 -16.25
N GLU A 148 -4.67 6.62 -16.87
CA GLU A 148 -5.47 7.76 -17.30
C GLU A 148 -5.85 8.68 -16.12
N ILE A 149 -6.21 8.11 -14.97
CA ILE A 149 -6.51 8.88 -13.76
C ILE A 149 -5.26 9.66 -13.31
N LEU A 150 -4.11 8.99 -13.18
CA LEU A 150 -2.86 9.59 -12.72
C LEU A 150 -2.38 10.71 -13.65
N GLU A 151 -2.43 10.48 -14.97
CA GLU A 151 -2.06 11.47 -15.97
C GLU A 151 -3.00 12.68 -15.99
N ALA A 152 -4.32 12.44 -15.94
CA ALA A 152 -5.30 13.52 -16.00
C ALA A 152 -5.35 14.36 -14.70
N VAL A 153 -5.11 13.74 -13.54
CA VAL A 153 -4.98 14.46 -12.26
C VAL A 153 -3.67 15.23 -12.21
N ASN A 154 -2.57 14.61 -12.67
CA ASN A 154 -1.23 15.20 -12.80
C ASN A 154 -0.78 15.98 -11.55
N HIS A 155 -0.88 15.34 -10.39
CA HIS A 155 -0.48 15.96 -9.11
C HIS A 155 0.77 15.27 -8.54
N PRO A 156 1.79 16.01 -8.03
CA PRO A 156 3.03 15.41 -7.55
C PRO A 156 2.84 14.42 -6.41
N ASN A 157 1.82 14.62 -5.58
CA ASN A 157 1.50 13.79 -4.42
C ASN A 157 0.42 12.73 -4.71
N LEU A 158 0.06 12.48 -5.98
CA LEU A 158 -0.75 11.34 -6.38
C LEU A 158 0.14 10.35 -7.13
N LYS A 159 0.32 9.18 -6.56
CA LYS A 159 1.16 8.12 -7.09
C LYS A 159 0.38 6.80 -7.13
N MET A 160 1.05 5.74 -7.49
CA MET A 160 0.47 4.40 -7.55
C MET A 160 1.15 3.46 -6.55
N CYS A 161 0.33 2.66 -5.87
CA CYS A 161 0.73 1.40 -5.27
C CYS A 161 0.43 0.28 -6.26
N LEU A 162 1.43 -0.48 -6.65
CA LEU A 162 1.19 -1.72 -7.39
C LEU A 162 1.12 -2.87 -6.39
N ASP A 163 -0.10 -3.34 -6.12
CA ASP A 163 -0.30 -4.63 -5.48
C ASP A 163 -0.15 -5.74 -6.51
N ILE A 164 0.90 -6.54 -6.32
CA ILE A 164 1.28 -7.59 -7.27
C ILE A 164 0.42 -8.84 -7.14
N GLY A 165 -0.12 -9.08 -5.96
CA GLY A 165 -1.03 -10.19 -5.73
C GLY A 165 -2.40 -9.94 -6.35
N HIS A 166 -2.95 -8.73 -6.19
CA HIS A 166 -4.16 -8.30 -6.90
C HIS A 166 -3.97 -8.40 -8.41
N ALA A 167 -2.85 -7.87 -8.94
CA ALA A 167 -2.58 -7.96 -10.38
C ALA A 167 -2.44 -9.40 -10.85
N ASN A 168 -1.85 -10.30 -10.05
CA ASN A 168 -1.74 -11.72 -10.39
C ASN A 168 -3.08 -12.45 -10.37
N ALA A 169 -3.97 -12.09 -9.43
CA ALA A 169 -5.25 -12.78 -9.24
C ALA A 169 -6.36 -12.26 -10.18
N TYR A 170 -6.38 -10.95 -10.48
CA TYR A 170 -7.53 -10.30 -11.11
C TYR A 170 -7.24 -9.66 -12.46
N SER A 171 -5.95 -9.48 -12.82
CA SER A 171 -5.60 -8.85 -14.09
C SER A 171 -5.69 -9.81 -15.27
N SER A 172 -6.04 -9.26 -16.43
CA SER A 172 -6.04 -9.95 -17.72
C SER A 172 -4.72 -9.83 -18.49
N ILE A 173 -3.75 -9.08 -17.93
CA ILE A 173 -2.43 -8.87 -18.54
C ILE A 173 -1.32 -9.33 -17.57
N PRO A 174 -0.14 -9.71 -18.10
CA PRO A 174 0.97 -10.14 -17.26
C PRO A 174 1.41 -9.06 -16.27
N LEU A 175 1.88 -9.49 -15.10
CA LEU A 175 2.41 -8.59 -14.07
C LEU A 175 3.57 -7.70 -14.57
N GLN A 176 4.39 -8.21 -15.50
CA GLN A 176 5.47 -7.42 -16.11
C GLN A 176 4.95 -6.24 -16.92
N ASP A 177 3.77 -6.37 -17.54
CA ASP A 177 3.16 -5.27 -18.30
C ASP A 177 2.65 -4.16 -17.36
N TRP A 178 2.17 -4.53 -16.16
CA TRP A 178 1.88 -3.56 -15.12
C TRP A 178 3.12 -2.77 -14.73
N LEU A 179 4.23 -3.45 -14.47
CA LEU A 179 5.48 -2.80 -14.10
C LEU A 179 6.00 -1.88 -15.21
N ASN A 180 5.96 -2.34 -16.47
CA ASN A 180 6.45 -1.57 -17.62
C ASN A 180 5.62 -0.31 -17.87
N THR A 181 4.28 -0.42 -17.76
CA THR A 181 3.36 0.68 -18.06
C THR A 181 3.24 1.65 -16.90
N CYS A 182 3.10 1.14 -15.67
CA CYS A 182 2.86 1.96 -14.49
C CYS A 182 4.13 2.43 -13.79
N GLY A 183 5.31 1.90 -14.14
CA GLY A 183 6.58 2.20 -13.49
C GLY A 183 6.85 3.68 -13.22
N PRO A 184 6.57 4.61 -14.16
CA PRO A 184 6.75 6.06 -13.94
C PRO A 184 5.88 6.64 -12.81
N TYR A 185 4.80 5.98 -12.45
CA TYR A 185 3.82 6.44 -11.43
C TYR A 185 3.97 5.72 -10.10
N ILE A 186 4.64 4.56 -10.08
CA ILE A 186 4.74 3.71 -8.88
C ILE A 186 5.69 4.34 -7.86
N SER A 187 5.19 4.54 -6.65
CA SER A 187 6.00 4.92 -5.49
C SER A 187 5.95 3.90 -4.35
N HIS A 188 5.04 2.93 -4.45
CA HIS A 188 4.87 1.87 -3.46
C HIS A 188 4.45 0.55 -4.12
N PHE A 189 4.79 -0.56 -3.46
CA PHE A 189 4.34 -1.90 -3.84
C PHE A 189 3.79 -2.61 -2.61
N HIS A 190 2.66 -3.30 -2.77
CA HIS A 190 2.28 -4.38 -1.89
C HIS A 190 2.80 -5.70 -2.47
N ILE A 191 3.45 -6.49 -1.64
CA ILE A 191 4.08 -7.75 -2.05
C ILE A 191 3.60 -8.91 -1.17
N HIS A 192 2.91 -9.80 -1.82
CA HIS A 192 2.52 -11.12 -1.36
C HIS A 192 2.38 -12.04 -2.57
N ASN A 193 2.18 -13.33 -2.38
CA ASN A 193 2.01 -14.26 -3.48
C ASN A 193 0.62 -14.89 -3.44
N ASN A 194 0.22 -15.52 -4.52
CA ASN A 194 -1.00 -16.33 -4.63
C ASN A 194 -0.89 -17.28 -5.83
N ASP A 195 -1.91 -18.09 -6.05
CA ASP A 195 -1.96 -19.07 -7.14
C ASP A 195 -2.50 -18.50 -8.47
N GLY A 196 -2.81 -17.20 -8.52
CA GLY A 196 -3.39 -16.54 -9.69
C GLY A 196 -4.91 -16.66 -9.79
N THR A 197 -5.60 -17.18 -8.76
CA THR A 197 -7.06 -17.36 -8.79
C THR A 197 -7.80 -16.51 -7.75
N GLN A 198 -7.13 -16.18 -6.66
CA GLN A 198 -7.67 -15.39 -5.55
C GLN A 198 -6.57 -14.65 -4.82
N ASP A 199 -6.95 -13.61 -4.13
CA ASP A 199 -6.07 -12.81 -3.29
C ASP A 199 -5.82 -13.51 -1.94
N ALA A 200 -4.81 -14.39 -1.91
CA ALA A 200 -4.58 -15.30 -0.79
C ALA A 200 -3.55 -14.80 0.22
N HIS A 201 -2.85 -13.69 -0.05
CA HIS A 201 -1.76 -13.17 0.78
C HIS A 201 -0.78 -14.27 1.25
N SER A 202 -0.39 -15.14 0.32
CA SER A 202 0.54 -16.24 0.60
C SER A 202 1.98 -15.72 0.77
N PRO A 203 2.84 -16.46 1.53
CA PRO A 203 4.26 -16.13 1.64
C PRO A 203 4.91 -15.89 0.27
N LEU A 204 5.94 -15.06 0.22
CA LEU A 204 6.60 -14.66 -1.04
C LEU A 204 7.10 -15.86 -1.88
N THR A 205 7.37 -16.99 -1.24
CA THR A 205 7.84 -18.21 -1.89
C THR A 205 6.74 -19.17 -2.32
N GLU A 206 5.48 -18.89 -2.01
CA GLU A 206 4.34 -19.78 -2.19
C GLU A 206 3.29 -19.20 -3.14
N GLY A 207 3.39 -19.52 -4.42
CA GLY A 207 2.46 -19.05 -5.44
C GLY A 207 3.06 -19.07 -6.84
N THR A 208 2.41 -18.38 -7.76
CA THR A 208 2.77 -18.36 -9.19
C THR A 208 3.66 -17.19 -9.58
N ILE A 209 3.79 -16.17 -8.70
CA ILE A 209 4.68 -15.03 -8.95
C ILE A 209 6.13 -15.48 -8.72
N HIS A 210 6.97 -15.33 -9.75
CA HIS A 210 8.42 -15.53 -9.64
C HIS A 210 9.06 -14.35 -8.88
N MET A 211 8.84 -14.32 -7.57
CA MET A 211 9.08 -13.18 -6.69
C MET A 211 10.47 -12.57 -6.81
N ARG A 212 11.54 -13.40 -6.82
CA ARG A 212 12.91 -12.89 -6.91
C ARG A 212 13.15 -12.07 -8.19
N SER A 213 12.77 -12.60 -9.34
CA SER A 213 12.93 -11.88 -10.61
C SER A 213 12.05 -10.64 -10.69
N PHE A 214 10.83 -10.71 -10.18
CA PHE A 214 9.94 -9.54 -10.10
C PHE A 214 10.57 -8.43 -9.25
N LEU A 215 11.00 -8.71 -8.03
CA LEU A 215 11.58 -7.71 -7.12
C LEU A 215 12.84 -7.07 -7.72
N MET A 216 13.72 -7.84 -8.35
CA MET A 216 14.90 -7.28 -9.03
C MET A 216 14.50 -6.31 -10.15
N ASN A 217 13.50 -6.66 -10.96
CA ASN A 217 13.00 -5.79 -12.01
C ASN A 217 12.32 -4.54 -11.43
N ALA A 218 11.49 -4.70 -10.40
CA ALA A 218 10.81 -3.59 -9.74
C ALA A 218 11.79 -2.59 -9.11
N GLN A 219 12.82 -3.07 -8.40
CA GLN A 219 13.87 -2.21 -7.85
C GLN A 219 14.67 -1.46 -8.93
N SER A 220 14.89 -2.10 -10.08
CA SER A 220 15.58 -1.45 -11.21
C SER A 220 14.69 -0.42 -11.91
N THR A 221 13.41 -0.72 -12.09
CA THR A 221 12.45 0.15 -12.80
C THR A 221 11.98 1.31 -11.94
N CYS A 222 11.78 1.05 -10.63
CA CYS A 222 11.24 1.99 -9.66
C CYS A 222 12.22 2.13 -8.46
N PRO A 223 13.41 2.72 -8.65
CA PRO A 223 14.48 2.72 -7.65
C PRO A 223 14.13 3.50 -6.36
N ASN A 224 13.14 4.38 -6.42
CA ASN A 224 12.68 5.19 -5.29
C ASN A 224 11.38 4.65 -4.65
N ALA A 225 10.81 3.58 -5.18
CA ALA A 225 9.61 2.98 -4.60
C ALA A 225 9.94 2.21 -3.33
N SER A 226 8.95 2.07 -2.46
CA SER A 226 9.00 1.25 -1.25
C SER A 226 8.12 0.01 -1.40
N PHE A 227 8.31 -0.98 -0.53
CA PHE A 227 7.64 -2.28 -0.59
C PHE A 227 7.07 -2.64 0.76
N THR A 228 5.79 -2.99 0.84
CA THR A 228 5.19 -3.57 2.05
C THR A 228 4.93 -5.07 1.85
N LEU A 229 5.39 -5.87 2.81
CA LEU A 229 4.95 -7.25 2.95
C LEU A 229 3.55 -7.22 3.56
N GLU A 230 2.55 -7.53 2.77
CA GLU A 230 1.16 -7.58 3.19
C GLU A 230 0.75 -9.04 3.46
N LEU A 231 1.20 -9.55 4.60
CA LEU A 231 1.12 -10.95 5.01
C LEU A 231 0.65 -11.07 6.45
N MET A 232 -0.20 -12.07 6.74
CA MET A 232 -0.61 -12.39 8.11
C MET A 232 0.54 -12.97 8.96
N ASP A 233 1.55 -13.56 8.32
CA ASP A 233 2.81 -14.05 8.91
C ASP A 233 3.94 -13.74 7.93
N ALA A 234 4.69 -12.69 8.21
CA ALA A 234 5.75 -12.20 7.34
C ALA A 234 7.13 -12.80 7.65
N GLU A 235 7.32 -13.50 8.77
CA GLU A 235 8.67 -13.87 9.23
C GLU A 235 9.44 -14.72 8.22
N SER A 236 8.82 -15.76 7.66
CA SER A 236 9.45 -16.62 6.64
C SER A 236 9.83 -15.85 5.38
N SER A 237 8.98 -14.93 4.96
CA SER A 237 9.20 -14.07 3.79
C SER A 237 10.32 -13.04 4.02
N VAL A 238 10.39 -12.44 5.21
CA VAL A 238 11.51 -11.56 5.58
C VAL A 238 12.84 -12.31 5.60
N GLN A 239 12.87 -13.52 6.19
CA GLN A 239 14.06 -14.37 6.20
C GLN A 239 14.51 -14.72 4.78
N TRP A 240 13.55 -15.00 3.88
CA TRP A 240 13.85 -15.24 2.47
C TRP A 240 14.43 -13.99 1.78
N LEU A 241 13.88 -12.79 2.02
CA LEU A 241 14.43 -11.54 1.46
C LEU A 241 15.88 -11.31 1.89
N VAL A 242 16.22 -11.60 3.16
CA VAL A 242 17.60 -11.52 3.68
C VAL A 242 18.49 -12.56 2.98
N LYS A 243 18.04 -13.81 2.88
CA LYS A 243 18.78 -14.91 2.23
C LYS A 243 19.09 -14.59 0.77
N GLU A 244 18.12 -14.02 0.05
CA GLU A 244 18.27 -13.60 -1.36
C GLU A 244 19.06 -12.30 -1.53
N LYS A 245 19.46 -11.63 -0.43
CA LYS A 245 20.16 -10.34 -0.39
C LYS A 245 19.37 -9.21 -1.05
N ILE A 246 18.05 -9.26 -0.95
CA ILE A 246 17.14 -8.21 -1.40
C ILE A 246 17.06 -7.10 -0.35
N ILE A 247 17.13 -7.49 0.93
CA ILE A 247 17.32 -6.59 2.06
C ILE A 247 18.56 -6.96 2.85
N GLU A 248 19.16 -5.99 3.53
CA GLU A 248 20.32 -6.22 4.42
C GLU A 248 19.84 -6.28 5.88
N MET A 249 20.53 -7.11 6.67
CA MET A 249 20.35 -7.07 8.13
C MET A 249 20.94 -5.78 8.67
N PRO A 250 20.26 -5.09 9.61
CA PRO A 250 20.85 -3.95 10.27
C PRO A 250 22.15 -4.36 10.97
N GLU A 251 23.18 -3.52 10.86
CA GLU A 251 24.38 -3.72 11.64
C GLU A 251 24.02 -3.72 13.13
N LEU A 252 24.38 -4.78 13.84
CA LEU A 252 24.26 -4.81 15.29
C LEU A 252 25.17 -3.69 15.84
N VAL A 253 24.56 -2.59 16.25
CA VAL A 253 25.29 -1.58 17.03
C VAL A 253 25.75 -2.30 18.29
N SER A 254 27.03 -2.71 18.32
CA SER A 254 27.67 -3.18 19.53
C SER A 254 27.47 -2.07 20.57
N LYS A 255 26.70 -2.34 21.63
CA LYS A 255 26.68 -1.46 22.80
C LYS A 255 28.15 -1.40 23.26
N GLY A 256 28.83 -0.35 22.84
CA GLY A 256 30.17 -0.08 23.27
C GLY A 256 30.20 -0.04 24.79
N ASP A 257 31.10 -0.80 25.36
CA ASP A 257 31.44 -0.81 26.76
C ASP A 257 31.60 0.65 27.25
N THR A 258 30.64 1.14 27.97
CA THR A 258 30.80 2.28 28.86
C THR A 258 31.47 1.74 30.13
N LEU A 259 32.82 1.84 30.15
CA LEU A 259 33.63 1.74 31.35
C LEU A 259 33.27 2.88 32.34
#